data_1b41d8d1eb7af952a58a211e53bb2187
#
_entry.id   1b41d8d1eb7af952a58a211e53bb2187
#
_cell.length_a   1.000
_cell.length_b   1.000
_cell.length_c   1.000
_cell.angle_alpha   90.00
_cell.angle_beta   90.00
_cell.angle_gamma   90.00
#
_symmetry.space_group_name_H-M   'P 1'
#
loop_
_entity.id
_entity.type
_entity.pdbx_description
1 polymer ?
#
loop_
_entity_poly.entity_id
_entity_poly.type
_entity_poly.pdbx_seq_one_letter_code
_entity_poly.pdbx_strand_id
1 'polypeptide(L)'
;MKSFNIHSHLNKIYAGYPEGTHRPVIGITGNFADGNACLYDRYYRQIEAAGGTPVIIPPVADKDIIVSTLDSIDGLMLSGGSDFNPLWAGEEPVPGLHGINAERDLAELLTIRLAFNRQMPMLGICRGMQALAMALDGKVTQDIESIRGRDGKALPAIKHSQQTENRGEPTHSVRIEKNSVLYSLFNREKIYVNSFHHQAVGVCGRHFNVSATAPDGTTEAMESSEHKPVMGVQWHPEWLGDEGLPLFKWLVDNAATFGEAKRLHDRIVTLDTHCDTPMFFPQGARFDRRDNDILVDLHKMTDGRLDAVTMAAYLPQPAEGQTFADVSPYAVESPAAYASEIFDKIEETVRDNALYLGMARTPGDIAANKAAGRKSVLLGIENGIALEHDIANVELFARRGVTYMTLCHNGDNDICDSARRSAAIHNGVSSFGAGVIREMNRCGMMVDMSHAGEKSFYDALDISSMPIVCSHSNCRALCDVPRNLTDDQMRALALKDGVMHITLYHGFLRNDDGEANILDAMSHLEHAIDIMGIDHVGLGTDFDGDGGICGLADASELINFTMQLLRRRYSHDDIERIWGGNWMRVMNEVQGRGVL
;
A
#
# COMPACT_ATOMS: atom_id res chain seq x y z
N MET A 1 18.76 16.54 46.22
CA MET A 1 18.96 17.93 45.76
C MET A 1 19.11 17.95 44.25
N LYS A 2 18.43 18.89 43.58
CA LYS A 2 18.64 19.09 42.14
C LYS A 2 20.07 19.56 41.90
N SER A 3 20.81 18.92 40.99
CA SER A 3 22.14 19.35 40.58
C SER A 3 22.03 20.41 39.49
N PHE A 4 22.70 21.54 39.64
CA PHE A 4 22.82 22.59 38.63
C PHE A 4 24.15 22.48 37.84
N ASN A 5 24.76 21.30 37.83
CA ASN A 5 25.98 21.02 37.11
C ASN A 5 25.70 20.23 35.84
N ILE A 6 25.83 20.89 34.68
CA ILE A 6 25.59 20.28 33.36
C ILE A 6 26.44 19.04 33.10
N HIS A 7 27.71 19.03 33.59
CA HIS A 7 28.59 17.86 33.43
C HIS A 7 28.07 16.63 34.16
N SER A 8 27.37 16.80 35.29
CA SER A 8 26.74 15.70 36.00
C SER A 8 25.60 15.05 35.19
N HIS A 9 24.91 15.83 34.35
CA HIS A 9 23.86 15.34 33.46
C HIS A 9 24.47 14.72 32.18
N LEU A 10 25.48 15.37 31.58
CA LEU A 10 26.20 14.85 30.43
C LEU A 10 26.87 13.50 30.70
N ASN A 11 27.51 13.36 31.89
CA ASN A 11 28.12 12.11 32.28
C ASN A 11 27.14 10.94 32.37
N LYS A 12 25.87 11.20 32.70
CA LYS A 12 24.82 10.15 32.65
C LYS A 12 24.48 9.73 31.24
N ILE A 13 24.51 10.67 30.30
CA ILE A 13 24.26 10.40 28.86
C ILE A 13 25.43 9.59 28.29
N TYR A 14 26.68 10.02 28.60
CA TYR A 14 27.87 9.37 28.06
C TYR A 14 28.32 8.10 28.84
N ALA A 15 27.66 7.79 29.96
CA ALA A 15 27.85 6.52 30.67
C ALA A 15 27.23 5.32 29.94
N GLY A 16 26.35 5.58 28.99
CA GLY A 16 25.77 4.57 28.09
C GLY A 16 26.51 4.51 26.76
N TYR A 17 26.18 3.50 25.94
CA TYR A 17 26.62 3.41 24.55
C TYR A 17 26.08 4.58 23.73
N PRO A 18 26.84 5.11 22.73
CA PRO A 18 26.37 6.19 21.86
C PRO A 18 25.21 5.79 20.98
N GLU A 19 25.00 4.50 20.73
CA GLU A 19 23.84 3.95 20.02
C GLU A 19 22.67 3.82 21.00
N GLY A 20 21.88 4.88 21.13
CA GLY A 20 20.60 4.82 21.82
C GLY A 20 19.61 3.91 21.11
N THR A 21 18.67 3.33 21.86
CA THR A 21 17.51 2.70 21.25
C THR A 21 16.77 3.73 20.39
N HIS A 22 16.64 3.44 19.09
CA HIS A 22 15.85 4.30 18.21
C HIS A 22 14.39 4.29 18.65
N ARG A 23 13.88 5.45 19.06
CA ARG A 23 12.48 5.63 19.41
C ARG A 23 11.73 6.20 18.21
N PRO A 24 10.51 5.71 17.91
CA PRO A 24 9.72 6.28 16.83
C PRO A 24 9.51 7.78 17.04
N VAL A 25 9.61 8.56 15.98
CA VAL A 25 9.41 10.01 16.01
C VAL A 25 7.95 10.30 15.69
N ILE A 26 7.24 10.91 16.64
CA ILE A 26 5.83 11.27 16.51
C ILE A 26 5.69 12.77 16.32
N GLY A 27 5.26 13.18 15.12
CA GLY A 27 4.88 14.56 14.85
C GLY A 27 3.54 14.88 15.51
N ILE A 28 3.46 16.01 16.21
CA ILE A 28 2.23 16.46 16.87
C ILE A 28 1.83 17.82 16.29
N THR A 29 0.64 17.93 15.71
CA THR A 29 0.19 19.23 15.18
C THR A 29 -0.06 20.23 16.31
N GLY A 30 0.56 21.39 16.20
CA GLY A 30 0.39 22.49 17.14
C GLY A 30 -0.86 23.31 16.87
N ASN A 31 -1.36 23.98 17.89
CA ASN A 31 -2.35 25.05 17.75
C ASN A 31 -1.66 26.36 17.44
N PHE A 32 -2.40 27.31 16.87
CA PHE A 32 -1.91 28.65 16.60
C PHE A 32 -2.84 29.67 17.29
N ALA A 33 -2.28 30.45 18.21
CA ALA A 33 -3.02 31.48 18.92
C ALA A 33 -2.09 32.66 19.25
N ASP A 34 -2.58 33.88 19.11
CA ASP A 34 -1.88 35.12 19.47
C ASP A 34 -0.48 35.23 18.83
N GLY A 35 -0.32 34.76 17.58
CA GLY A 35 0.96 34.75 16.86
C GLY A 35 1.95 33.69 17.33
N ASN A 36 1.53 32.73 18.15
CA ASN A 36 2.36 31.67 18.70
C ASN A 36 1.85 30.29 18.30
N ALA A 37 2.76 29.39 17.91
CA ALA A 37 2.49 27.96 17.86
C ALA A 37 2.51 27.40 19.29
N CYS A 38 1.42 26.77 19.75
CA CYS A 38 1.30 26.26 21.09
C CYS A 38 0.71 24.85 21.13
N LEU A 39 1.06 24.10 22.17
CA LEU A 39 0.56 22.76 22.44
C LEU A 39 0.52 22.51 23.94
N TYR A 40 -0.57 21.91 24.46
CA TYR A 40 -0.60 21.45 25.84
C TYR A 40 0.43 20.36 26.08
N ASP A 41 1.14 20.42 27.21
CA ASP A 41 2.20 19.47 27.56
C ASP A 41 1.70 18.03 27.69
N ARG A 42 0.41 17.81 27.97
CA ARG A 42 -0.20 16.50 28.12
C ARG A 42 -0.06 15.63 26.87
N TYR A 43 -0.13 16.20 25.67
CA TYR A 43 0.04 15.48 24.41
C TYR A 43 1.45 14.87 24.30
N TYR A 44 2.50 15.68 24.41
CA TYR A 44 3.85 15.15 24.24
C TYR A 44 4.33 14.29 25.43
N ARG A 45 3.77 14.50 26.64
CA ARG A 45 4.08 13.63 27.79
C ARG A 45 3.49 12.23 27.64
N GLN A 46 2.33 12.08 27.02
CA GLN A 46 1.77 10.76 26.73
C GLN A 46 2.57 10.02 25.65
N ILE A 47 3.08 10.73 24.63
CA ILE A 47 3.99 10.12 23.65
C ILE A 47 5.29 9.68 24.32
N GLU A 48 5.87 10.51 25.20
CA GLU A 48 7.05 10.15 26.00
C GLU A 48 6.80 8.89 26.86
N ALA A 49 5.66 8.85 27.56
CA ALA A 49 5.25 7.72 28.39
C ALA A 49 5.00 6.43 27.56
N ALA A 50 4.51 6.57 26.34
CA ALA A 50 4.34 5.49 25.39
C ALA A 50 5.64 4.99 24.75
N GLY A 51 6.78 5.69 24.95
CA GLY A 51 8.10 5.32 24.44
C GLY A 51 8.48 5.98 23.11
N GLY A 52 7.68 6.93 22.62
CA GLY A 52 7.96 7.71 21.40
C GLY A 52 8.82 8.95 21.68
N THR A 53 9.27 9.59 20.61
CA THR A 53 9.98 10.88 20.59
C THR A 53 9.04 11.94 20.01
N PRO A 54 8.48 12.85 20.83
CA PRO A 54 7.53 13.86 20.34
C PRO A 54 8.25 15.02 19.63
N VAL A 55 7.72 15.45 18.48
CA VAL A 55 8.15 16.66 17.75
C VAL A 55 6.92 17.51 17.45
N ILE A 56 6.96 18.79 17.78
CA ILE A 56 5.83 19.70 17.50
C ILE A 56 5.94 20.21 16.07
N ILE A 57 4.86 20.06 15.31
CA ILE A 57 4.74 20.53 13.93
C ILE A 57 4.00 21.86 13.95
N PRO A 58 4.63 22.96 13.48
CA PRO A 58 3.95 24.24 13.35
C PRO A 58 2.90 24.20 12.22
N PRO A 59 1.80 24.99 12.31
CA PRO A 59 0.75 25.02 11.29
C PRO A 59 1.20 25.81 10.06
N VAL A 60 2.04 25.21 9.21
CA VAL A 60 2.56 25.81 7.98
C VAL A 60 2.07 25.00 6.78
N ALA A 61 1.40 25.68 5.83
CA ALA A 61 0.79 25.04 4.66
C ALA A 61 1.74 24.97 3.43
N ASP A 62 3.04 25.17 3.62
CA ASP A 62 4.04 25.01 2.56
C ASP A 62 4.29 23.54 2.25
N LYS A 63 4.16 23.16 0.97
CA LYS A 63 4.27 21.77 0.52
C LYS A 63 5.64 21.13 0.84
N ASP A 64 6.72 21.87 0.66
CA ASP A 64 8.08 21.34 0.82
C ASP A 64 8.41 21.15 2.31
N ILE A 65 7.87 22.03 3.17
CA ILE A 65 7.96 21.89 4.63
C ILE A 65 7.15 20.69 5.09
N ILE A 66 5.92 20.51 4.59
CA ILE A 66 5.08 19.36 4.98
C ILE A 66 5.74 18.05 4.55
N VAL A 67 6.19 17.93 3.30
CA VAL A 67 6.88 16.74 2.78
C VAL A 67 8.12 16.42 3.61
N SER A 68 9.01 17.40 3.84
CA SER A 68 10.22 17.20 4.64
C SER A 68 9.92 16.81 6.09
N THR A 69 8.84 17.34 6.66
CA THR A 69 8.38 16.97 8.00
C THR A 69 7.92 15.52 8.03
N LEU A 70 7.06 15.10 7.08
CA LEU A 70 6.56 13.73 6.99
C LEU A 70 7.67 12.71 6.75
N ASP A 71 8.70 13.05 5.99
CA ASP A 71 9.86 12.18 5.78
C ASP A 71 10.66 11.95 7.07
N SER A 72 10.68 12.94 7.98
CA SER A 72 11.45 12.91 9.24
C SER A 72 10.72 12.26 10.42
N ILE A 73 9.41 11.98 10.33
CA ILE A 73 8.60 11.38 11.38
C ILE A 73 8.14 9.95 11.02
N ASP A 74 7.77 9.18 12.04
CA ASP A 74 7.29 7.80 11.88
C ASP A 74 5.80 7.66 12.16
N GLY A 75 5.18 8.66 12.76
CA GLY A 75 3.74 8.71 13.04
C GLY A 75 3.27 10.14 13.28
N LEU A 76 1.97 10.37 13.13
CA LEU A 76 1.34 11.68 13.25
C LEU A 76 0.25 11.67 14.31
N MET A 77 0.29 12.60 15.25
CA MET A 77 -0.78 12.87 16.18
C MET A 77 -1.39 14.25 15.92
N LEU A 78 -2.70 14.27 15.74
CA LEU A 78 -3.49 15.48 15.52
C LEU A 78 -4.12 15.90 16.84
N SER A 79 -3.73 17.08 17.34
CA SER A 79 -4.19 17.57 18.63
C SER A 79 -5.59 18.20 18.57
N GLY A 80 -6.24 18.34 19.73
CA GLY A 80 -7.48 19.12 19.88
C GLY A 80 -7.31 20.60 19.56
N GLY A 81 -8.40 21.36 19.48
CA GLY A 81 -8.32 22.79 19.15
C GLY A 81 -9.66 23.46 18.89
N SER A 82 -9.63 24.60 18.21
CA SER A 82 -10.77 25.39 17.77
C SER A 82 -11.60 24.70 16.69
N ASP A 83 -12.75 25.24 16.35
CA ASP A 83 -13.62 24.70 15.31
C ASP A 83 -12.98 24.75 13.93
N PHE A 84 -13.43 23.86 13.05
CA PHE A 84 -13.10 23.90 11.62
C PHE A 84 -13.93 24.95 10.89
N ASN A 85 -13.30 25.61 9.91
CA ASN A 85 -14.03 26.44 8.96
C ASN A 85 -14.94 25.55 8.08
N PRO A 86 -16.27 25.67 8.16
CA PRO A 86 -17.21 24.82 7.43
C PRO A 86 -17.13 24.96 5.91
N LEU A 87 -16.53 26.04 5.41
CA LEU A 87 -16.31 26.23 3.98
C LEU A 87 -15.42 25.13 3.34
N TRP A 88 -14.58 24.45 4.12
CA TRP A 88 -13.84 23.27 3.65
C TRP A 88 -14.74 22.07 3.31
N ALA A 89 -15.95 22.00 3.92
CA ALA A 89 -16.99 21.02 3.58
C ALA A 89 -18.02 21.55 2.57
N GLY A 90 -17.84 22.77 2.07
CA GLY A 90 -18.82 23.46 1.21
C GLY A 90 -20.09 23.86 1.95
N GLU A 91 -20.00 24.10 3.27
CA GLU A 91 -21.14 24.46 4.14
C GLU A 91 -21.02 25.91 4.63
N GLU A 92 -22.18 26.57 4.82
CA GLU A 92 -22.21 27.90 5.44
C GLU A 92 -22.12 27.77 6.98
N PRO A 93 -21.52 28.77 7.69
CA PRO A 93 -21.38 28.74 9.14
C PRO A 93 -22.73 28.86 9.84
N VAL A 94 -22.98 28.00 10.82
CA VAL A 94 -24.18 28.10 11.70
C VAL A 94 -23.92 29.02 12.89
N PRO A 95 -24.99 29.57 13.54
CA PRO A 95 -24.83 30.50 14.68
C PRO A 95 -24.07 29.91 15.89
N GLY A 96 -24.04 28.58 16.02
CA GLY A 96 -23.33 27.86 17.09
C GLY A 96 -21.83 27.68 16.82
N LEU A 97 -21.31 28.07 15.65
CA LEU A 97 -19.89 27.98 15.35
C LEU A 97 -19.09 28.91 16.26
N HIS A 98 -18.01 28.40 16.83
CA HIS A 98 -17.06 29.17 17.62
C HIS A 98 -15.89 29.70 16.78
N GLY A 99 -14.76 30.02 17.41
CA GLY A 99 -13.59 30.55 16.72
C GLY A 99 -12.93 29.51 15.81
N ILE A 100 -12.67 29.86 14.56
CA ILE A 100 -11.95 29.07 13.57
C ILE A 100 -10.49 29.50 13.46
N ASN A 101 -9.63 28.62 12.95
CA ASN A 101 -8.21 28.89 12.72
C ASN A 101 -7.83 28.46 11.28
N ALA A 102 -7.97 29.36 10.33
CA ALA A 102 -7.79 29.10 8.91
C ALA A 102 -6.36 28.65 8.54
N GLU A 103 -5.33 29.18 9.24
CA GLU A 103 -3.93 28.79 9.00
C GLU A 103 -3.70 27.32 9.40
N ARG A 104 -4.25 26.93 10.54
CA ARG A 104 -4.18 25.57 11.03
C ARG A 104 -4.97 24.59 10.14
N ASP A 105 -6.18 24.99 9.71
CA ASP A 105 -7.06 24.13 8.91
C ASP A 105 -6.37 23.63 7.66
N LEU A 106 -5.87 24.54 6.81
CA LEU A 106 -5.21 24.18 5.55
C LEU A 106 -3.95 23.33 5.79
N ALA A 107 -3.11 23.74 6.75
CA ALA A 107 -1.88 23.02 7.07
C ALA A 107 -2.17 21.57 7.52
N GLU A 108 -3.15 21.37 8.41
CA GLU A 108 -3.52 20.03 8.87
C GLU A 108 -4.18 19.18 7.79
N LEU A 109 -5.11 19.72 7.00
CA LEU A 109 -5.77 18.98 5.93
C LEU A 109 -4.77 18.46 4.89
N LEU A 110 -3.80 19.29 4.47
CA LEU A 110 -2.72 18.88 3.57
C LEU A 110 -1.81 17.83 4.21
N THR A 111 -1.41 18.04 5.46
CA THR A 111 -0.54 17.10 6.19
C THR A 111 -1.20 15.74 6.34
N ILE A 112 -2.50 15.69 6.69
CA ILE A 112 -3.26 14.44 6.80
C ILE A 112 -3.34 13.71 5.47
N ARG A 113 -3.70 14.41 4.38
CA ARG A 113 -3.78 13.79 3.03
C ARG A 113 -2.46 13.18 2.61
N LEU A 114 -1.36 13.91 2.78
CA LEU A 114 -0.02 13.42 2.41
C LEU A 114 0.47 12.30 3.34
N ALA A 115 0.17 12.34 4.63
CA ALA A 115 0.47 11.27 5.57
C ALA A 115 -0.34 10.00 5.27
N PHE A 116 -1.64 10.15 4.93
CA PHE A 116 -2.52 9.05 4.56
C PHE A 116 -2.04 8.34 3.29
N ASN A 117 -1.66 9.10 2.25
CA ASN A 117 -1.09 8.54 1.02
C ASN A 117 0.20 7.74 1.27
N ARG A 118 1.01 8.14 2.27
CA ARG A 118 2.23 7.44 2.70
C ARG A 118 2.01 6.30 3.68
N GLN A 119 0.75 5.98 4.00
CA GLN A 119 0.37 4.92 4.96
C GLN A 119 0.89 5.18 6.39
N MET A 120 1.15 6.44 6.74
CA MET A 120 1.68 6.81 8.06
C MET A 120 0.65 6.55 9.16
N PRO A 121 1.05 5.95 10.30
CA PRO A 121 0.18 5.81 11.46
C PRO A 121 -0.30 7.16 11.99
N MET A 122 -1.60 7.29 12.23
CA MET A 122 -2.22 8.55 12.69
C MET A 122 -3.19 8.34 13.85
N LEU A 123 -3.12 9.24 14.84
CA LEU A 123 -4.10 9.34 15.94
C LEU A 123 -4.66 10.76 15.99
N GLY A 124 -5.96 10.91 15.74
CA GLY A 124 -6.68 12.18 15.89
C GLY A 124 -7.37 12.28 17.25
N ILE A 125 -7.21 13.40 17.97
CA ILE A 125 -7.83 13.66 19.28
C ILE A 125 -8.74 14.87 19.17
N CYS A 126 -10.03 14.70 19.49
CA CYS A 126 -11.06 15.72 19.47
C CYS A 126 -11.14 16.41 18.09
N ARG A 127 -10.69 17.67 17.95
CA ARG A 127 -10.57 18.33 16.66
C ARG A 127 -9.69 17.52 15.67
N GLY A 128 -8.67 16.81 16.16
CA GLY A 128 -7.83 15.95 15.31
C GLY A 128 -8.61 14.80 14.67
N MET A 129 -9.59 14.20 15.35
CA MET A 129 -10.50 13.23 14.74
C MET A 129 -11.38 13.88 13.67
N GLN A 130 -11.88 15.09 13.94
CA GLN A 130 -12.66 15.86 12.97
C GLN A 130 -11.81 16.22 11.74
N ALA A 131 -10.53 16.57 11.95
CA ALA A 131 -9.56 16.83 10.88
C ALA A 131 -9.34 15.61 9.97
N LEU A 132 -9.21 14.40 10.55
CA LEU A 132 -9.15 13.16 9.80
C LEU A 132 -10.38 12.96 8.92
N ALA A 133 -11.57 13.12 9.47
CA ALA A 133 -12.81 13.02 8.71
C ALA A 133 -12.85 14.03 7.56
N MET A 134 -12.61 15.32 7.85
CA MET A 134 -12.65 16.40 6.87
C MET A 134 -11.63 16.21 5.73
N ALA A 135 -10.41 15.79 6.05
CA ALA A 135 -9.37 15.56 5.05
C ALA A 135 -9.67 14.34 4.16
N LEU A 136 -10.50 13.39 4.61
CA LEU A 136 -10.72 12.09 3.99
C LEU A 136 -12.20 11.85 3.66
N ASP A 137 -12.82 12.86 3.05
CA ASP A 137 -14.16 12.86 2.45
C ASP A 137 -15.32 12.71 3.46
N GLY A 138 -15.07 12.97 4.74
CA GLY A 138 -16.08 13.04 5.79
C GLY A 138 -16.61 14.46 6.02
N LYS A 139 -17.46 14.60 7.04
CA LYS A 139 -18.08 15.88 7.44
C LYS A 139 -18.16 16.02 8.96
N VAL A 140 -17.97 17.24 9.43
CA VAL A 140 -18.15 17.63 10.82
C VAL A 140 -19.51 18.27 11.02
N THR A 141 -20.26 17.82 12.02
CA THR A 141 -21.43 18.52 12.51
C THR A 141 -20.97 19.76 13.29
N GLN A 142 -21.34 20.94 12.80
CA GLN A 142 -20.83 22.21 13.31
C GLN A 142 -21.26 22.52 14.74
N ASP A 143 -22.43 21.99 15.17
CA ASP A 143 -22.94 22.14 16.54
C ASP A 143 -23.92 21.00 16.83
N ILE A 144 -23.53 20.05 17.69
CA ILE A 144 -24.37 18.89 18.05
C ILE A 144 -25.59 19.27 18.89
N GLU A 145 -25.57 20.39 19.63
CA GLU A 145 -26.72 20.87 20.40
C GLU A 145 -27.84 21.40 19.49
N SER A 146 -27.50 21.78 18.24
CA SER A 146 -28.46 22.27 17.23
C SER A 146 -29.14 21.16 16.43
N ILE A 147 -28.71 19.90 16.56
CA ILE A 147 -29.29 18.77 15.83
C ILE A 147 -30.74 18.53 16.28
N ARG A 148 -31.62 18.46 15.29
CA ARG A 148 -33.04 18.20 15.52
C ARG A 148 -33.46 16.90 14.84
N GLY A 149 -34.35 16.16 15.52
CA GLY A 149 -35.00 14.98 14.94
C GLY A 149 -35.89 15.35 13.76
N ARG A 150 -36.35 14.35 13.02
CA ARG A 150 -37.29 14.52 11.90
C ARG A 150 -38.60 15.20 12.26
N ASP A 151 -38.98 15.16 13.56
CA ASP A 151 -40.13 15.82 14.13
C ASP A 151 -39.89 17.28 14.57
N GLY A 152 -38.68 17.80 14.30
CA GLY A 152 -38.25 19.15 14.66
C GLY A 152 -37.90 19.34 16.14
N LYS A 153 -37.98 18.28 16.96
CA LYS A 153 -37.57 18.34 18.37
C LYS A 153 -36.08 18.09 18.51
N ALA A 154 -35.46 18.69 19.55
CA ALA A 154 -34.08 18.34 19.90
C ALA A 154 -34.01 16.86 20.23
N LEU A 155 -32.96 16.18 19.67
CA LEU A 155 -32.69 14.80 20.08
C LEU A 155 -32.30 14.77 21.57
N PRO A 156 -32.54 13.64 22.27
CA PRO A 156 -32.00 13.47 23.60
C PRO A 156 -30.50 13.59 23.56
N ALA A 157 -29.96 14.72 23.91
CA ALA A 157 -28.53 14.99 23.89
C ALA A 157 -27.98 14.91 25.32
N ILE A 158 -26.82 14.34 25.46
CA ILE A 158 -26.00 14.48 26.66
C ILE A 158 -25.11 15.72 26.50
N LYS A 159 -24.59 16.22 27.59
CA LYS A 159 -23.72 17.38 27.56
C LYS A 159 -22.30 16.95 27.22
N HIS A 160 -21.82 17.27 26.02
CA HIS A 160 -20.46 16.99 25.56
C HIS A 160 -19.47 18.11 25.88
N SER A 161 -19.92 19.38 25.94
CA SER A 161 -19.09 20.50 26.34
C SER A 161 -19.12 20.68 27.87
N GLN A 162 -18.22 19.95 28.54
CA GLN A 162 -18.14 19.97 30.02
C GLN A 162 -17.36 21.18 30.52
N GLN A 163 -17.80 21.71 31.68
CA GLN A 163 -17.06 22.70 32.43
C GLN A 163 -16.63 22.06 33.76
N THR A 164 -15.37 21.70 33.86
CA THR A 164 -14.78 21.09 35.04
C THR A 164 -13.38 21.64 35.28
N GLU A 165 -13.00 21.79 36.54
CA GLU A 165 -11.63 22.17 36.93
C GLU A 165 -10.66 21.01 36.73
N ASN A 166 -11.13 19.76 36.86
CA ASN A 166 -10.35 18.55 36.59
C ASN A 166 -10.70 17.97 35.22
N ARG A 167 -9.90 18.26 34.22
CA ARG A 167 -10.08 17.73 32.85
C ARG A 167 -9.90 16.20 32.72
N GLY A 168 -9.33 15.56 33.74
CA GLY A 168 -9.21 14.09 33.78
C GLY A 168 -10.45 13.39 34.34
N GLU A 169 -11.51 14.15 34.75
CA GLU A 169 -12.73 13.55 35.27
C GLU A 169 -13.61 13.03 34.12
N PRO A 170 -13.98 11.74 34.10
CA PRO A 170 -14.93 11.21 33.13
C PRO A 170 -16.33 11.81 33.30
N THR A 171 -17.01 12.12 32.22
CA THR A 171 -18.30 12.83 32.25
C THR A 171 -19.44 12.09 31.57
N HIS A 172 -19.15 11.18 30.62
CA HIS A 172 -20.16 10.30 30.04
C HIS A 172 -19.57 8.95 29.63
N SER A 173 -20.43 8.02 29.26
CA SER A 173 -20.02 6.71 28.79
C SER A 173 -19.98 6.66 27.27
N VAL A 174 -19.13 5.78 26.76
CA VAL A 174 -19.00 5.47 25.33
C VAL A 174 -19.12 3.97 25.15
N ARG A 175 -19.90 3.51 24.15
CA ARG A 175 -20.02 2.12 23.73
C ARG A 175 -19.05 1.85 22.60
N ILE A 176 -18.20 0.82 22.75
CA ILE A 176 -17.19 0.41 21.77
C ILE A 176 -17.70 -0.80 20.99
N GLU A 177 -17.48 -0.80 19.68
CA GLU A 177 -17.82 -1.93 18.79
C GLU A 177 -16.83 -3.08 18.97
N LYS A 178 -17.35 -4.33 19.15
CA LYS A 178 -16.55 -5.52 19.51
C LYS A 178 -15.46 -5.90 18.48
N ASN A 179 -15.71 -5.64 17.22
CA ASN A 179 -14.78 -6.00 16.14
C ASN A 179 -13.81 -4.87 15.78
N SER A 180 -13.69 -3.87 16.67
CA SER A 180 -12.82 -2.71 16.44
C SER A 180 -11.42 -2.90 17.01
N VAL A 181 -10.45 -2.20 16.43
CA VAL A 181 -9.11 -2.05 17.01
C VAL A 181 -9.22 -1.40 18.41
N LEU A 182 -10.10 -0.41 18.55
CA LEU A 182 -10.35 0.25 19.82
C LEU A 182 -10.78 -0.74 20.91
N TYR A 183 -11.63 -1.73 20.56
CA TYR A 183 -12.01 -2.78 21.51
C TYR A 183 -10.81 -3.62 21.95
N SER A 184 -9.91 -3.94 21.03
CA SER A 184 -8.71 -4.72 21.35
C SER A 184 -7.78 -4.01 22.34
N LEU A 185 -7.78 -2.65 22.34
CA LEU A 185 -6.96 -1.84 23.23
C LEU A 185 -7.52 -1.76 24.65
N PHE A 186 -8.84 -1.64 24.79
CA PHE A 186 -9.49 -1.47 26.10
C PHE A 186 -10.07 -2.76 26.66
N ASN A 187 -10.38 -3.75 25.83
CA ASN A 187 -11.04 -5.00 26.18
C ASN A 187 -12.34 -4.79 26.99
N ARG A 188 -13.11 -3.77 26.63
CA ARG A 188 -14.37 -3.36 27.28
C ARG A 188 -15.36 -2.84 26.24
N GLU A 189 -16.63 -3.25 26.35
CA GLU A 189 -17.72 -2.75 25.50
C GLU A 189 -18.18 -1.34 25.89
N LYS A 190 -17.86 -0.92 27.10
CA LYS A 190 -18.23 0.39 27.64
C LYS A 190 -17.09 0.97 28.47
N ILE A 191 -16.74 2.20 28.17
CA ILE A 191 -15.79 3.01 28.94
C ILE A 191 -16.43 4.34 29.35
N TYR A 192 -15.79 5.07 30.27
CA TYR A 192 -16.18 6.41 30.63
C TYR A 192 -15.08 7.38 30.22
N VAL A 193 -15.46 8.51 29.60
CA VAL A 193 -14.54 9.48 29.02
C VAL A 193 -14.86 10.90 29.47
N ASN A 194 -13.84 11.76 29.40
CA ASN A 194 -14.02 13.21 29.52
C ASN A 194 -14.52 13.78 28.18
N SER A 195 -15.11 15.00 28.20
CA SER A 195 -15.68 15.55 26.98
C SER A 195 -15.65 17.08 27.00
N PHE A 196 -15.10 17.70 25.96
CA PHE A 196 -14.90 19.15 25.84
C PHE A 196 -15.18 19.64 24.41
N HIS A 197 -16.22 19.11 23.76
CA HIS A 197 -16.56 19.46 22.39
C HIS A 197 -18.04 19.79 22.22
N HIS A 198 -18.37 20.60 21.25
CA HIS A 198 -19.72 20.85 20.77
C HIS A 198 -19.87 20.49 19.29
N GLN A 199 -18.75 20.21 18.62
CA GLN A 199 -18.69 19.63 17.28
C GLN A 199 -18.39 18.14 17.37
N ALA A 200 -18.83 17.36 16.36
CA ALA A 200 -18.52 15.94 16.23
C ALA A 200 -18.45 15.52 14.77
N VAL A 201 -17.85 14.38 14.48
CA VAL A 201 -17.91 13.78 13.16
C VAL A 201 -19.34 13.35 12.85
N GLY A 202 -19.96 13.98 11.85
CA GLY A 202 -21.29 13.64 11.36
C GLY A 202 -21.29 12.57 10.29
N VAL A 203 -20.26 12.58 9.41
CA VAL A 203 -20.00 11.56 8.39
C VAL A 203 -18.51 11.21 8.44
N CYS A 204 -18.19 9.96 8.69
CA CYS A 204 -16.79 9.51 8.81
C CYS A 204 -16.02 9.54 7.48
N GLY A 205 -16.72 9.49 6.33
CA GLY A 205 -16.09 9.25 5.04
C GLY A 205 -15.89 7.74 4.77
N ARG A 206 -15.56 7.42 3.53
CA ARG A 206 -15.44 6.01 3.06
C ARG A 206 -14.29 5.23 3.69
N HIS A 207 -13.28 5.92 4.18
CA HIS A 207 -12.05 5.32 4.73
C HIS A 207 -12.18 4.89 6.19
N PHE A 208 -13.33 5.12 6.83
CA PHE A 208 -13.50 4.90 8.26
C PHE A 208 -14.79 4.16 8.60
N ASN A 209 -14.70 3.35 9.64
CA ASN A 209 -15.83 2.81 10.39
C ASN A 209 -15.96 3.51 11.74
N VAL A 210 -17.19 3.72 12.21
CA VAL A 210 -17.44 4.17 13.59
C VAL A 210 -17.09 3.02 14.53
N SER A 211 -16.14 3.26 15.43
CA SER A 211 -15.70 2.27 16.43
C SER A 211 -16.22 2.53 17.83
N ALA A 212 -16.74 3.74 18.11
CA ALA A 212 -17.44 4.01 19.37
C ALA A 212 -18.48 5.13 19.26
N THR A 213 -19.55 5.03 20.08
CA THR A 213 -20.66 5.98 20.12
C THR A 213 -21.05 6.35 21.57
N ALA A 214 -21.45 7.61 21.78
CA ALA A 214 -22.07 8.07 23.01
C ALA A 214 -23.54 7.59 23.10
N PRO A 215 -24.19 7.65 24.28
CA PRO A 215 -25.58 7.22 24.45
C PRO A 215 -26.60 7.97 23.60
N ASP A 216 -26.30 9.18 23.15
CA ASP A 216 -27.14 9.99 22.27
C ASP A 216 -26.88 9.75 20.78
N GLY A 217 -25.96 8.82 20.46
CA GLY A 217 -25.60 8.46 19.07
C GLY A 217 -24.47 9.30 18.49
N THR A 218 -23.89 10.23 19.22
CA THR A 218 -22.72 11.00 18.77
C THR A 218 -21.53 10.07 18.51
N THR A 219 -20.86 10.24 17.37
CA THR A 219 -19.65 9.51 17.03
C THR A 219 -18.51 9.92 17.96
N GLU A 220 -18.01 8.97 18.74
CA GLU A 220 -16.95 9.19 19.72
C GLU A 220 -15.59 8.61 19.30
N ALA A 221 -15.60 7.63 18.39
CA ALA A 221 -14.37 7.15 17.75
C ALA A 221 -14.64 6.61 16.37
N MET A 222 -13.63 6.71 15.53
CA MET A 222 -13.58 6.09 14.20
C MET A 222 -12.20 5.49 13.95
N GLU A 223 -12.14 4.43 13.16
CA GLU A 223 -10.91 3.77 12.77
C GLU A 223 -10.95 3.37 11.30
N SER A 224 -9.77 3.19 10.69
CA SER A 224 -9.68 2.84 9.27
C SER A 224 -10.43 1.55 8.94
N SER A 225 -11.23 1.58 7.88
CA SER A 225 -11.87 0.41 7.27
C SER A 225 -10.92 -0.40 6.36
N GLU A 226 -9.71 0.12 6.12
CA GLU A 226 -8.76 -0.38 5.11
C GLU A 226 -7.52 -1.03 5.74
N HIS A 227 -7.60 -1.52 6.96
CA HIS A 227 -6.47 -2.10 7.72
C HIS A 227 -5.27 -1.17 7.92
N LYS A 228 -5.43 0.13 7.71
CA LYS A 228 -4.40 1.16 7.94
C LYS A 228 -4.36 1.56 9.42
N PRO A 229 -3.19 1.90 9.97
CA PRO A 229 -3.08 2.31 11.37
C PRO A 229 -3.52 3.78 11.55
N VAL A 230 -4.80 4.07 11.29
CA VAL A 230 -5.40 5.40 11.42
C VAL A 230 -6.64 5.32 12.28
N MET A 231 -6.68 6.12 13.36
CA MET A 231 -7.76 6.16 14.33
C MET A 231 -8.00 7.60 14.81
N GLY A 232 -9.25 7.92 15.16
CA GLY A 232 -9.61 9.16 15.82
C GLY A 232 -10.52 8.89 17.01
N VAL A 233 -10.37 9.69 18.09
CA VAL A 233 -11.23 9.69 19.26
C VAL A 233 -11.70 11.12 19.55
N GLN A 234 -12.97 11.28 19.95
CA GLN A 234 -13.56 12.60 20.18
C GLN A 234 -13.27 13.14 21.57
N TRP A 235 -13.06 12.25 22.56
CA TRP A 235 -12.64 12.62 23.91
C TRP A 235 -11.16 12.99 23.99
N HIS A 236 -10.68 13.34 25.18
CA HIS A 236 -9.31 13.79 25.44
C HIS A 236 -8.53 12.78 26.30
N PRO A 237 -7.99 11.69 25.70
CA PRO A 237 -7.24 10.66 26.43
C PRO A 237 -5.97 11.19 27.08
N GLU A 238 -5.40 12.30 26.58
CA GLU A 238 -4.19 12.90 27.13
C GLU A 238 -4.38 13.43 28.58
N TRP A 239 -5.62 13.62 29.02
CA TRP A 239 -5.95 14.01 30.38
C TRP A 239 -6.31 12.83 31.29
N LEU A 240 -6.52 11.63 30.75
CA LEU A 240 -6.95 10.44 31.51
C LEU A 240 -5.77 9.63 32.09
N GLY A 241 -4.52 10.11 31.98
CA GLY A 241 -3.36 9.44 32.54
C GLY A 241 -3.17 8.01 31.98
N ASP A 242 -3.04 7.03 32.89
CA ASP A 242 -2.83 5.63 32.52
C ASP A 242 -4.02 5.01 31.75
N GLU A 243 -5.23 5.49 31.97
CA GLU A 243 -6.42 5.01 31.25
C GLU A 243 -6.42 5.44 29.77
N GLY A 244 -5.81 6.58 29.43
CA GLY A 244 -5.64 7.06 28.06
C GLY A 244 -4.42 6.48 27.35
N LEU A 245 -3.42 6.00 28.09
CA LEU A 245 -2.12 5.55 27.58
C LEU A 245 -2.21 4.47 26.48
N PRO A 246 -3.15 3.52 26.47
CA PRO A 246 -3.24 2.50 25.41
C PRO A 246 -3.35 3.06 23.99
N LEU A 247 -4.01 4.19 23.77
CA LEU A 247 -4.13 4.84 22.47
C LEU A 247 -2.77 5.38 21.99
N PHE A 248 -2.00 5.99 22.88
CA PHE A 248 -0.68 6.53 22.55
C PHE A 248 0.34 5.40 22.30
N LYS A 249 0.25 4.31 23.07
CA LYS A 249 1.04 3.10 22.81
C LYS A 249 0.73 2.50 21.44
N TRP A 250 -0.56 2.39 21.10
CA TRP A 250 -0.96 1.91 19.79
C TRP A 250 -0.35 2.75 18.65
N LEU A 251 -0.38 4.09 18.78
CA LEU A 251 0.26 4.96 17.78
C LEU A 251 1.77 4.72 17.71
N VAL A 252 2.45 4.70 18.86
CA VAL A 252 3.91 4.55 18.94
C VAL A 252 4.36 3.18 18.42
N ASP A 253 3.63 2.09 18.73
CA ASP A 253 3.95 0.74 18.27
C ASP A 253 3.78 0.61 16.75
N ASN A 254 2.72 1.20 16.18
CA ASN A 254 2.53 1.25 14.72
C ASN A 254 3.59 2.14 14.06
N ALA A 255 3.94 3.27 14.65
CA ALA A 255 5.00 4.15 14.17
C ALA A 255 6.38 3.46 14.20
N ALA A 256 6.65 2.62 15.20
CA ALA A 256 7.87 1.81 15.26
C ALA A 256 7.95 0.86 14.05
N THR A 257 6.86 0.15 13.77
CA THR A 257 6.78 -0.77 12.62
C THR A 257 6.89 -0.03 11.28
N PHE A 258 6.20 1.11 11.13
CA PHE A 258 6.28 1.94 9.93
C PHE A 258 7.69 2.51 9.72
N GLY A 259 8.32 3.05 10.76
CA GLY A 259 9.69 3.55 10.71
C GLY A 259 10.72 2.44 10.38
N GLU A 260 10.50 1.21 10.87
CA GLU A 260 11.31 0.05 10.52
C GLU A 260 11.13 -0.33 9.05
N ALA A 261 9.89 -0.36 8.54
CA ALA A 261 9.58 -0.61 7.13
C ALA A 261 10.24 0.44 6.22
N LYS A 262 10.16 1.74 6.57
CA LYS A 262 10.85 2.81 5.82
C LYS A 262 12.35 2.55 5.71
N ARG A 263 13.02 2.32 6.84
CA ARG A 263 14.47 2.06 6.87
C ARG A 263 14.87 0.78 6.15
N LEU A 264 14.00 -0.22 6.15
CA LEU A 264 14.22 -1.46 5.39
C LEU A 264 14.14 -1.19 3.89
N HIS A 265 13.10 -0.51 3.40
CA HIS A 265 12.96 -0.13 1.99
C HIS A 265 14.11 0.75 1.48
N ASP A 266 14.72 1.58 2.34
CA ASP A 266 15.92 2.35 1.96
C ASP A 266 17.13 1.44 1.64
N ARG A 267 17.20 0.23 2.21
CA ARG A 267 18.33 -0.70 2.09
C ARG A 267 18.10 -1.80 1.05
N ILE A 268 16.90 -2.37 0.99
CA ILE A 268 16.56 -3.46 0.05
C ILE A 268 16.03 -2.89 -1.26
N VAL A 269 15.95 -3.73 -2.29
CA VAL A 269 15.21 -3.42 -3.52
C VAL A 269 13.77 -3.92 -3.37
N THR A 270 12.80 -3.02 -3.54
CA THR A 270 11.38 -3.38 -3.63
C THR A 270 10.99 -3.43 -5.11
N LEU A 271 10.54 -4.59 -5.56
CA LEU A 271 10.19 -4.86 -6.96
C LEU A 271 8.80 -5.47 -7.06
N ASP A 272 7.94 -4.86 -7.84
CA ASP A 272 6.70 -5.44 -8.32
C ASP A 272 6.94 -6.11 -9.68
N THR A 273 6.65 -7.39 -9.77
CA THR A 273 7.02 -8.19 -10.94
C THR A 273 6.02 -8.16 -12.09
N HIS A 274 4.85 -7.56 -11.87
CA HIS A 274 3.84 -7.47 -12.93
C HIS A 274 2.83 -6.35 -12.66
N CYS A 275 2.69 -5.45 -13.63
CA CYS A 275 1.56 -4.51 -13.71
C CYS A 275 1.19 -4.21 -15.17
N ASP A 276 -0.09 -3.90 -15.40
CA ASP A 276 -0.65 -3.61 -16.72
C ASP A 276 -0.93 -2.12 -16.97
N THR A 277 -0.39 -1.25 -16.12
CA THR A 277 -0.50 0.20 -16.27
C THR A 277 -0.23 0.70 -17.71
N PRO A 278 0.74 0.12 -18.47
CA PRO A 278 1.01 0.60 -19.83
C PRO A 278 -0.16 0.49 -20.79
N MET A 279 -1.14 -0.38 -20.55
CA MET A 279 -2.30 -0.48 -21.43
C MET A 279 -3.16 0.80 -21.46
N PHE A 280 -3.01 1.68 -20.46
CA PHE A 280 -3.68 2.97 -20.38
C PHE A 280 -2.89 4.13 -21.01
N PHE A 281 -1.61 3.96 -21.35
CA PHE A 281 -0.78 5.02 -21.94
C PHE A 281 -1.30 5.52 -23.28
N PRO A 282 -1.75 4.65 -24.21
CA PRO A 282 -2.38 5.11 -25.44
C PRO A 282 -3.67 5.89 -25.23
N GLN A 283 -4.33 5.72 -24.09
CA GLN A 283 -5.54 6.40 -23.68
C GLN A 283 -5.27 7.73 -22.98
N GLY A 284 -3.98 8.08 -22.77
CA GLY A 284 -3.55 9.36 -22.21
C GLY A 284 -3.31 9.36 -20.71
N ALA A 285 -3.22 8.19 -20.07
CA ALA A 285 -2.82 8.09 -18.66
C ALA A 285 -1.44 8.74 -18.41
N ARG A 286 -1.30 9.41 -17.29
CA ARG A 286 -0.14 10.25 -16.97
C ARG A 286 0.66 9.65 -15.80
N PHE A 287 1.70 8.92 -16.13
CA PHE A 287 2.59 8.31 -15.14
C PHE A 287 3.40 9.34 -14.32
N ASP A 288 3.64 10.53 -14.85
CA ASP A 288 4.38 11.64 -14.21
C ASP A 288 3.55 12.43 -13.20
N ARG A 289 2.27 12.12 -13.03
CA ARG A 289 1.34 12.75 -12.10
C ARG A 289 0.66 11.71 -11.24
N ARG A 290 0.15 12.13 -10.05
CA ARG A 290 -0.76 11.27 -9.32
C ARG A 290 -2.08 11.20 -10.09
N ASP A 291 -2.29 10.07 -10.75
CA ASP A 291 -3.42 9.79 -11.62
C ASP A 291 -4.35 8.79 -10.91
N ASN A 292 -5.63 9.15 -10.77
CA ASN A 292 -6.60 8.29 -10.10
C ASN A 292 -7.13 7.15 -11.00
N ASP A 293 -6.86 7.22 -12.30
CA ASP A 293 -7.33 6.24 -13.28
C ASP A 293 -6.36 5.07 -13.48
N ILE A 294 -5.15 5.14 -12.89
CA ILE A 294 -4.14 4.07 -12.89
C ILE A 294 -3.67 3.77 -11.47
N LEU A 295 -3.28 2.54 -11.20
CA LEU A 295 -2.85 2.10 -9.88
C LEU A 295 -1.34 2.26 -9.64
N VAL A 296 -0.54 2.41 -10.71
CA VAL A 296 0.90 2.67 -10.62
C VAL A 296 1.27 3.95 -11.35
N ASP A 297 1.75 4.93 -10.61
CA ASP A 297 2.36 6.16 -11.11
C ASP A 297 3.59 6.54 -10.29
N LEU A 298 4.36 7.51 -10.74
CA LEU A 298 5.60 7.92 -10.09
C LEU A 298 5.39 8.42 -8.65
N HIS A 299 4.27 9.10 -8.38
CA HIS A 299 3.95 9.56 -7.03
C HIS A 299 3.55 8.40 -6.12
N LYS A 300 2.73 7.46 -6.61
CA LYS A 300 2.35 6.26 -5.86
C LYS A 300 3.55 5.36 -5.57
N MET A 301 4.44 5.14 -6.56
CA MET A 301 5.71 4.44 -6.33
C MET A 301 6.58 5.13 -5.28
N THR A 302 6.55 6.48 -5.23
CA THR A 302 7.31 7.25 -4.23
C THR A 302 6.70 7.13 -2.85
N ASP A 303 5.38 7.32 -2.72
CA ASP A 303 4.65 7.23 -1.46
C ASP A 303 4.75 5.81 -0.86
N GLY A 304 4.59 4.76 -1.68
CA GLY A 304 4.69 3.35 -1.28
C GLY A 304 6.11 2.81 -1.19
N ARG A 305 7.13 3.63 -1.55
CA ARG A 305 8.56 3.27 -1.54
C ARG A 305 8.88 2.05 -2.42
N LEU A 306 8.22 1.96 -3.57
CA LEU A 306 8.51 0.97 -4.60
C LEU A 306 9.69 1.44 -5.46
N ASP A 307 10.74 0.60 -5.61
CA ASP A 307 11.95 0.94 -6.36
C ASP A 307 11.87 0.53 -7.82
N ALA A 308 11.21 -0.58 -8.11
CA ALA A 308 11.16 -1.15 -9.43
C ALA A 308 9.78 -1.76 -9.75
N VAL A 309 9.37 -1.68 -11.00
CA VAL A 309 8.14 -2.30 -11.50
C VAL A 309 8.39 -2.89 -12.88
N THR A 310 7.86 -4.09 -13.13
CA THR A 310 7.80 -4.63 -14.49
C THR A 310 6.49 -4.22 -15.14
N MET A 311 6.59 -3.40 -16.16
CA MET A 311 5.48 -2.94 -16.98
C MET A 311 5.25 -3.94 -18.13
N ALA A 312 4.11 -4.62 -18.10
CA ALA A 312 3.77 -5.61 -19.12
C ALA A 312 3.12 -4.95 -20.36
N ALA A 313 3.53 -5.37 -21.53
CA ALA A 313 2.73 -5.22 -22.72
C ALA A 313 1.67 -6.33 -22.69
N TYR A 314 0.48 -6.01 -22.20
CA TYR A 314 -0.68 -6.89 -22.20
C TYR A 314 -1.29 -6.98 -23.61
N LEU A 315 -1.40 -8.19 -24.14
CA LEU A 315 -2.05 -8.44 -25.43
C LEU A 315 -3.37 -9.19 -25.22
N PRO A 316 -4.53 -8.57 -25.52
CA PRO A 316 -5.81 -9.22 -25.37
C PRO A 316 -5.90 -10.49 -26.23
N GLN A 317 -6.42 -11.57 -25.64
CA GLN A 317 -6.57 -12.85 -26.34
C GLN A 317 -7.86 -12.83 -27.20
N PRO A 318 -7.79 -12.96 -28.54
CA PRO A 318 -8.97 -13.11 -29.38
C PRO A 318 -9.79 -14.35 -28.99
N ALA A 319 -11.13 -14.24 -29.04
CA ALA A 319 -12.02 -15.40 -28.94
C ALA A 319 -12.04 -16.17 -30.28
N GLU A 320 -12.58 -17.39 -30.26
CA GLU A 320 -12.73 -18.18 -31.48
C GLU A 320 -13.50 -17.40 -32.55
N GLY A 321 -12.92 -17.29 -33.74
CA GLY A 321 -13.47 -16.54 -34.87
C GLY A 321 -13.20 -15.03 -34.87
N GLN A 322 -12.48 -14.52 -33.88
CA GLN A 322 -12.01 -13.14 -33.85
C GLN A 322 -10.54 -13.05 -34.27
N THR A 323 -10.18 -11.90 -34.84
CA THR A 323 -8.79 -11.52 -35.09
C THR A 323 -8.26 -10.64 -33.96
N PHE A 324 -6.94 -10.42 -33.89
CA PHE A 324 -6.37 -9.49 -32.92
C PHE A 324 -6.88 -8.06 -33.09
N ALA A 325 -7.13 -7.63 -34.34
CA ALA A 325 -7.70 -6.32 -34.65
C ALA A 325 -9.11 -6.11 -34.07
N ASP A 326 -9.89 -7.20 -33.86
CA ASP A 326 -11.24 -7.11 -33.29
C ASP A 326 -11.23 -6.87 -31.76
N VAL A 327 -10.11 -7.18 -31.10
CA VAL A 327 -9.96 -7.08 -29.62
C VAL A 327 -8.94 -6.03 -29.19
N SER A 328 -8.10 -5.54 -30.11
CA SER A 328 -7.12 -4.50 -29.81
C SER A 328 -7.79 -3.19 -29.42
N PRO A 329 -7.36 -2.52 -28.33
CA PRO A 329 -7.92 -1.24 -27.90
C PRO A 329 -7.74 -0.10 -28.90
N TYR A 330 -6.81 -0.25 -29.83
CA TYR A 330 -6.54 0.74 -30.89
C TYR A 330 -6.00 0.07 -32.16
N ALA A 331 -6.05 0.80 -33.28
CA ALA A 331 -5.66 0.27 -34.56
C ALA A 331 -4.15 0.05 -34.64
N VAL A 332 -3.75 -1.21 -34.82
CA VAL A 332 -2.36 -1.64 -35.05
C VAL A 332 -2.30 -2.67 -36.17
N GLU A 333 -1.14 -2.83 -36.79
CA GLU A 333 -0.96 -3.75 -37.90
C GLU A 333 -1.00 -5.22 -37.43
N SER A 334 -0.44 -5.49 -36.23
CA SER A 334 -0.29 -6.86 -35.72
C SER A 334 -0.06 -6.90 -34.20
N PRO A 335 -0.11 -8.08 -33.56
CA PRO A 335 0.24 -8.26 -32.15
C PRO A 335 1.67 -7.79 -31.80
N ALA A 336 2.67 -8.08 -32.65
CA ALA A 336 4.05 -7.63 -32.43
C ALA A 336 4.17 -6.11 -32.55
N ALA A 337 3.45 -5.48 -33.49
CA ALA A 337 3.37 -4.03 -33.63
C ALA A 337 2.72 -3.39 -32.41
N TYR A 338 1.66 -4.02 -31.85
CA TYR A 338 1.00 -3.58 -30.62
C TYR A 338 1.96 -3.59 -29.42
N ALA A 339 2.64 -4.71 -29.18
CA ALA A 339 3.64 -4.80 -28.11
C ALA A 339 4.74 -3.74 -28.27
N SER A 340 5.19 -3.53 -29.52
CA SER A 340 6.22 -2.52 -29.81
C SER A 340 5.76 -1.10 -29.52
N GLU A 341 4.53 -0.75 -29.84
CA GLU A 341 3.96 0.57 -29.53
C GLU A 341 3.83 0.80 -28.02
N ILE A 342 3.39 -0.19 -27.26
CA ILE A 342 3.36 -0.12 -25.79
C ILE A 342 4.78 0.15 -25.25
N PHE A 343 5.78 -0.58 -25.73
CA PHE A 343 7.16 -0.38 -25.31
C PHE A 343 7.70 1.01 -25.69
N ASP A 344 7.35 1.52 -26.88
CA ASP A 344 7.71 2.88 -27.28
C ASP A 344 7.14 3.90 -26.29
N LYS A 345 5.90 3.73 -25.84
CA LYS A 345 5.27 4.59 -24.81
C LYS A 345 5.93 4.48 -23.44
N ILE A 346 6.29 3.28 -23.01
CA ILE A 346 7.05 3.08 -21.76
C ILE A 346 8.41 3.79 -21.84
N GLU A 347 9.17 3.58 -22.91
CA GLU A 347 10.49 4.18 -23.12
C GLU A 347 10.40 5.72 -23.23
N GLU A 348 9.36 6.25 -23.88
CA GLU A 348 9.06 7.67 -23.94
C GLU A 348 8.79 8.22 -22.53
N THR A 349 7.93 7.56 -21.77
CA THR A 349 7.61 7.95 -20.37
C THR A 349 8.86 7.99 -19.50
N VAL A 350 9.73 6.97 -19.59
CA VAL A 350 10.99 6.93 -18.83
C VAL A 350 11.94 8.02 -19.27
N ARG A 351 12.10 8.24 -20.58
CA ARG A 351 12.95 9.29 -21.12
C ARG A 351 12.53 10.69 -20.69
N ASP A 352 11.23 10.95 -20.74
CA ASP A 352 10.66 12.26 -20.39
C ASP A 352 10.77 12.53 -18.87
N ASN A 353 10.91 11.47 -18.06
CA ASN A 353 11.07 11.52 -16.61
C ASN A 353 12.45 11.02 -16.14
N ALA A 354 13.50 11.16 -16.94
CA ALA A 354 14.82 10.58 -16.70
C ALA A 354 15.53 11.01 -15.40
N LEU A 355 15.07 12.10 -14.76
CA LEU A 355 15.54 12.50 -13.42
C LEU A 355 15.06 11.55 -12.33
N TYR A 356 13.92 10.89 -12.53
CA TYR A 356 13.24 10.06 -11.52
C TYR A 356 13.11 8.60 -11.93
N LEU A 357 13.21 8.30 -13.24
CA LEU A 357 13.05 6.97 -13.81
C LEU A 357 14.29 6.53 -14.57
N GLY A 358 14.50 5.22 -14.62
CA GLY A 358 15.50 4.57 -15.48
C GLY A 358 15.00 3.23 -15.97
N MET A 359 15.25 2.91 -17.25
CA MET A 359 15.06 1.54 -17.73
C MET A 359 16.00 0.60 -16.98
N ALA A 360 15.53 -0.62 -16.69
CA ALA A 360 16.35 -1.67 -16.13
C ALA A 360 16.15 -2.96 -16.95
N ARG A 361 17.25 -3.58 -17.35
CA ARG A 361 17.29 -4.85 -18.09
C ARG A 361 17.90 -5.97 -17.27
N THR A 362 18.67 -5.59 -16.25
CA THR A 362 19.39 -6.50 -15.36
C THR A 362 19.19 -6.10 -13.89
N PRO A 363 19.40 -7.00 -12.93
CA PRO A 363 19.44 -6.65 -11.52
C PRO A 363 20.47 -5.54 -11.19
N GLY A 364 21.58 -5.49 -11.94
CA GLY A 364 22.58 -4.43 -11.81
C GLY A 364 22.04 -3.05 -12.18
N ASP A 365 21.17 -2.94 -13.19
CA ASP A 365 20.54 -1.69 -13.58
C ASP A 365 19.57 -1.20 -12.49
N ILE A 366 18.82 -2.11 -11.85
CA ILE A 366 17.92 -1.78 -10.74
C ILE A 366 18.72 -1.18 -9.58
N ALA A 367 19.83 -1.84 -9.20
CA ALA A 367 20.70 -1.35 -8.13
C ALA A 367 21.32 0.02 -8.48
N ALA A 368 21.76 0.21 -9.74
CA ALA A 368 22.32 1.48 -10.19
C ALA A 368 21.27 2.62 -10.20
N ASN A 369 20.04 2.35 -10.64
CA ASN A 369 18.97 3.31 -10.60
C ASN A 369 18.63 3.72 -9.16
N LYS A 370 18.47 2.74 -8.25
CA LYS A 370 18.23 3.02 -6.83
C LYS A 370 19.35 3.86 -6.21
N ALA A 371 20.61 3.52 -6.47
CA ALA A 371 21.75 4.29 -6.00
C ALA A 371 21.78 5.73 -6.54
N ALA A 372 21.20 5.96 -7.72
CA ALA A 372 21.04 7.28 -8.33
C ALA A 372 19.74 8.00 -7.89
N GLY A 373 18.95 7.45 -6.96
CA GLY A 373 17.66 7.99 -6.52
C GLY A 373 16.54 7.89 -7.54
N ARG A 374 16.66 6.98 -8.52
CA ARG A 374 15.66 6.74 -9.56
C ARG A 374 14.89 5.44 -9.33
N LYS A 375 13.63 5.41 -9.76
CA LYS A 375 12.84 4.19 -9.87
C LYS A 375 13.18 3.46 -11.16
N SER A 376 13.07 2.13 -11.14
CA SER A 376 13.37 1.27 -12.29
C SER A 376 12.10 0.80 -12.98
N VAL A 377 12.13 0.80 -14.31
CA VAL A 377 11.09 0.21 -15.16
C VAL A 377 11.71 -0.94 -15.96
N LEU A 378 11.13 -2.14 -15.80
CA LEU A 378 11.44 -3.33 -16.57
C LEU A 378 10.35 -3.58 -17.61
N LEU A 379 10.67 -4.29 -18.69
CA LEU A 379 9.70 -4.69 -19.70
C LEU A 379 9.31 -6.16 -19.54
N GLY A 380 8.00 -6.44 -19.61
CA GLY A 380 7.42 -7.77 -19.71
C GLY A 380 6.47 -7.86 -20.91
N ILE A 381 6.21 -9.06 -21.38
CA ILE A 381 5.13 -9.35 -22.33
C ILE A 381 4.12 -10.24 -21.63
N GLU A 382 2.85 -9.86 -21.66
CA GLU A 382 1.77 -10.74 -21.26
C GLU A 382 0.98 -11.20 -22.47
N ASN A 383 1.05 -12.49 -22.74
CA ASN A 383 0.53 -13.25 -23.87
C ASN A 383 1.49 -13.37 -25.08
N GLY A 384 2.01 -14.56 -25.27
CA GLY A 384 2.96 -14.91 -26.33
C GLY A 384 2.41 -14.82 -27.77
N ILE A 385 1.15 -14.44 -27.98
CA ILE A 385 0.64 -14.11 -29.33
C ILE A 385 1.43 -12.97 -29.97
N ALA A 386 2.17 -12.20 -29.18
CA ALA A 386 3.13 -11.19 -29.67
C ALA A 386 4.18 -11.77 -30.63
N LEU A 387 4.41 -13.08 -30.60
CA LEU A 387 5.37 -13.74 -31.48
C LEU A 387 4.86 -13.97 -32.90
N GLU A 388 3.52 -13.92 -33.16
CA GLU A 388 2.94 -14.10 -34.49
C GLU A 388 3.41 -15.39 -35.22
N HIS A 389 3.56 -16.46 -34.45
CA HIS A 389 4.11 -17.74 -34.94
C HIS A 389 5.53 -17.67 -35.53
N ASP A 390 6.29 -16.61 -35.23
CA ASP A 390 7.68 -16.45 -35.63
C ASP A 390 8.62 -16.46 -34.42
N ILE A 391 9.45 -17.49 -34.33
CA ILE A 391 10.38 -17.67 -33.21
C ILE A 391 11.47 -16.59 -33.18
N ALA A 392 11.77 -15.92 -34.32
CA ALA A 392 12.75 -14.83 -34.37
C ALA A 392 12.30 -13.60 -33.53
N ASN A 393 11.01 -13.45 -33.31
CA ASN A 393 10.48 -12.38 -32.48
C ASN A 393 10.87 -12.54 -30.98
N VAL A 394 11.23 -13.72 -30.51
CA VAL A 394 11.80 -13.90 -29.16
C VAL A 394 13.11 -13.13 -29.02
N GLU A 395 14.03 -13.28 -29.98
CA GLU A 395 15.30 -12.56 -29.98
C GLU A 395 15.09 -11.04 -30.17
N LEU A 396 14.14 -10.64 -31.02
CA LEU A 396 13.78 -9.24 -31.23
C LEU A 396 13.39 -8.56 -29.91
N PHE A 397 12.46 -9.15 -29.15
CA PHE A 397 12.00 -8.63 -27.87
C PHE A 397 13.07 -8.71 -26.78
N ALA A 398 13.87 -9.80 -26.74
CA ALA A 398 14.98 -9.90 -25.80
C ALA A 398 16.03 -8.79 -26.02
N ARG A 399 16.40 -8.50 -27.28
CA ARG A 399 17.31 -7.39 -27.63
C ARG A 399 16.73 -6.02 -27.25
N ARG A 400 15.41 -5.87 -27.28
CA ARG A 400 14.75 -4.65 -26.80
C ARG A 400 14.84 -4.50 -25.27
N GLY A 401 15.02 -5.60 -24.54
CA GLY A 401 15.18 -5.63 -23.08
C GLY A 401 13.99 -6.20 -22.33
N VAL A 402 13.12 -6.95 -23.02
CA VAL A 402 12.05 -7.71 -22.39
C VAL A 402 12.66 -8.78 -21.48
N THR A 403 12.29 -8.75 -20.19
CA THR A 403 12.87 -9.61 -19.16
C THR A 403 12.16 -10.95 -19.02
N TYR A 404 10.85 -10.98 -19.29
CA TYR A 404 10.06 -12.21 -19.34
C TYR A 404 8.90 -12.11 -20.34
N MET A 405 8.38 -13.27 -20.72
CA MET A 405 7.14 -13.38 -21.49
C MET A 405 6.24 -14.46 -20.88
N THR A 406 4.98 -14.07 -20.58
CA THR A 406 3.91 -15.00 -20.21
C THR A 406 3.43 -15.72 -21.47
N LEU A 407 3.51 -17.06 -21.49
CA LEU A 407 3.32 -17.85 -22.72
C LEU A 407 1.91 -17.74 -23.30
N CYS A 408 0.89 -17.61 -22.47
CA CYS A 408 -0.51 -17.39 -22.88
C CYS A 408 -1.23 -16.50 -21.88
N HIS A 409 -2.44 -16.04 -22.24
CA HIS A 409 -3.34 -15.32 -21.35
C HIS A 409 -4.63 -16.15 -21.13
N ASN A 410 -5.80 -15.54 -21.08
CA ASN A 410 -7.09 -16.20 -20.86
C ASN A 410 -7.64 -16.83 -22.15
N GLY A 411 -6.97 -17.84 -22.68
CA GLY A 411 -7.31 -18.63 -23.87
C GLY A 411 -6.08 -19.29 -24.46
N ASP A 412 -6.29 -20.44 -25.10
CA ASP A 412 -5.22 -21.16 -25.80
C ASP A 412 -4.68 -20.32 -26.96
N ASN A 413 -3.40 -20.40 -27.21
CA ASN A 413 -2.73 -19.81 -28.38
C ASN A 413 -1.84 -20.86 -29.06
N ASP A 414 -1.02 -20.48 -30.03
CA ASP A 414 -0.14 -21.40 -30.74
C ASP A 414 1.04 -21.95 -29.92
N ILE A 415 1.28 -21.41 -28.73
CA ILE A 415 2.37 -21.80 -27.82
C ILE A 415 1.89 -22.89 -26.83
N CYS A 416 0.77 -22.66 -26.14
CA CYS A 416 0.30 -23.59 -25.11
C CYS A 416 -1.20 -23.39 -24.75
N ASP A 417 -1.73 -24.37 -24.03
CA ASP A 417 -3.07 -24.31 -23.47
C ASP A 417 -3.09 -23.47 -22.20
N SER A 418 -4.15 -22.65 -22.08
CA SER A 418 -4.40 -21.74 -20.97
C SER A 418 -5.11 -22.42 -19.78
N ALA A 419 -5.02 -21.84 -18.59
CA ALA A 419 -5.84 -22.22 -17.44
C ALA A 419 -7.32 -21.79 -17.55
N ARG A 420 -7.62 -20.82 -18.41
CA ARG A 420 -8.99 -20.28 -18.60
C ARG A 420 -9.35 -20.27 -20.08
N ARG A 421 -10.63 -20.50 -20.38
CA ARG A 421 -11.17 -20.57 -21.75
C ARG A 421 -10.38 -21.51 -22.66
N SER A 422 -9.87 -22.62 -22.08
CA SER A 422 -9.08 -23.61 -22.81
C SER A 422 -9.97 -24.66 -23.48
N ALA A 423 -9.66 -24.97 -24.73
CA ALA A 423 -10.17 -26.14 -25.44
C ALA A 423 -9.17 -27.31 -25.40
N ALA A 424 -8.04 -27.16 -24.71
CA ALA A 424 -6.94 -28.12 -24.61
C ALA A 424 -6.44 -28.59 -26.00
N ILE A 425 -6.26 -27.63 -26.91
CA ILE A 425 -5.94 -27.91 -28.32
C ILE A 425 -4.57 -28.57 -28.53
N HIS A 426 -3.63 -28.33 -27.58
CA HIS A 426 -2.29 -28.91 -27.63
C HIS A 426 -2.10 -30.01 -26.60
N ASN A 427 -3.01 -30.16 -25.64
CA ASN A 427 -2.84 -30.99 -24.44
C ASN A 427 -1.51 -30.67 -23.73
N GLY A 428 -1.27 -29.37 -23.51
CA GLY A 428 -0.09 -28.81 -22.89
C GLY A 428 0.64 -27.79 -23.78
N VAL A 429 1.97 -27.89 -23.88
CA VAL A 429 2.81 -27.04 -24.74
C VAL A 429 2.88 -27.63 -26.15
N SER A 430 2.63 -26.80 -27.18
CA SER A 430 2.75 -27.19 -28.57
C SER A 430 4.22 -27.45 -29.03
N SER A 431 4.39 -28.03 -30.19
CA SER A 431 5.76 -28.19 -30.80
C SER A 431 6.42 -26.83 -31.06
N PHE A 432 5.64 -25.83 -31.48
CA PHE A 432 6.11 -24.44 -31.64
C PHE A 432 6.48 -23.85 -30.29
N GLY A 433 5.60 -23.98 -29.27
CA GLY A 433 5.86 -23.51 -27.91
C GLY A 433 7.12 -24.12 -27.28
N ALA A 434 7.40 -25.39 -27.54
CA ALA A 434 8.65 -26.01 -27.10
C ALA A 434 9.89 -25.35 -27.74
N GLY A 435 9.78 -24.91 -28.98
CA GLY A 435 10.80 -24.09 -29.67
C GLY A 435 10.95 -22.72 -29.01
N VAL A 436 9.82 -22.05 -28.72
CA VAL A 436 9.78 -20.73 -28.05
C VAL A 436 10.49 -20.78 -26.69
N ILE A 437 10.16 -21.77 -25.83
CA ILE A 437 10.79 -21.93 -24.51
C ILE A 437 12.32 -22.07 -24.63
N ARG A 438 12.81 -22.91 -25.56
CA ARG A 438 14.24 -23.06 -25.77
C ARG A 438 14.92 -21.79 -26.27
N GLU A 439 14.22 -21.04 -27.13
CA GLU A 439 14.73 -19.76 -27.64
C GLU A 439 14.76 -18.69 -26.57
N MET A 440 13.72 -18.61 -25.70
CA MET A 440 13.73 -17.74 -24.53
C MET A 440 14.92 -18.04 -23.61
N ASN A 441 15.18 -19.34 -23.34
CA ASN A 441 16.36 -19.74 -22.56
C ASN A 441 17.65 -19.29 -23.23
N ARG A 442 17.78 -19.47 -24.57
CA ARG A 442 18.94 -19.01 -25.34
C ARG A 442 19.16 -17.51 -25.25
N CYS A 443 18.07 -16.74 -25.31
CA CYS A 443 18.10 -15.28 -25.26
C CYS A 443 18.24 -14.70 -23.86
N GLY A 444 18.18 -15.52 -22.80
CA GLY A 444 18.22 -15.03 -21.43
C GLY A 444 16.91 -14.34 -20.97
N MET A 445 15.78 -14.70 -21.58
CA MET A 445 14.44 -14.25 -21.23
C MET A 445 13.75 -15.28 -20.34
N MET A 446 13.20 -14.86 -19.19
CA MET A 446 12.49 -15.76 -18.28
C MET A 446 11.16 -16.23 -18.89
N VAL A 447 10.87 -17.52 -18.71
CA VAL A 447 9.59 -18.13 -19.12
C VAL A 447 8.59 -17.97 -17.99
N ASP A 448 7.52 -17.21 -18.24
CA ASP A 448 6.46 -16.98 -17.25
C ASP A 448 5.24 -17.88 -17.55
N MET A 449 4.83 -18.63 -16.53
CA MET A 449 3.73 -19.59 -16.59
C MET A 449 2.45 -19.10 -15.90
N SER A 450 2.39 -17.85 -15.50
CA SER A 450 1.11 -17.24 -15.12
C SER A 450 0.12 -17.43 -16.28
N HIS A 451 -1.16 -17.71 -16.00
CA HIS A 451 -2.21 -18.06 -16.96
C HIS A 451 -2.15 -19.44 -17.62
N ALA A 452 -1.01 -20.14 -17.60
CA ALA A 452 -0.89 -21.43 -18.26
C ALA A 452 -1.69 -22.54 -17.56
N GLY A 453 -2.25 -23.45 -18.36
CA GLY A 453 -2.91 -24.65 -17.86
C GLY A 453 -1.93 -25.58 -17.14
N GLU A 454 -2.44 -26.42 -16.24
CA GLU A 454 -1.61 -27.31 -15.40
C GLU A 454 -0.68 -28.19 -16.23
N LYS A 455 -1.17 -28.78 -17.33
CA LYS A 455 -0.33 -29.60 -18.23
C LYS A 455 0.75 -28.74 -18.93
N SER A 456 0.39 -27.54 -19.38
CA SER A 456 1.35 -26.61 -19.99
C SER A 456 2.45 -26.20 -19.01
N PHE A 457 2.11 -26.04 -17.75
CA PHE A 457 3.06 -25.73 -16.67
C PHE A 457 4.10 -26.85 -16.51
N TYR A 458 3.67 -28.12 -16.40
CA TYR A 458 4.61 -29.24 -16.26
C TYR A 458 5.44 -29.47 -17.53
N ASP A 459 4.86 -29.30 -18.72
CA ASP A 459 5.61 -29.38 -19.97
C ASP A 459 6.69 -28.31 -20.05
N ALA A 460 6.38 -27.08 -19.64
CA ALA A 460 7.36 -25.99 -19.62
C ALA A 460 8.49 -26.27 -18.63
N LEU A 461 8.20 -26.82 -17.44
CA LEU A 461 9.20 -27.26 -16.46
C LEU A 461 10.15 -28.33 -17.04
N ASP A 462 9.64 -29.24 -17.87
CA ASP A 462 10.43 -30.30 -18.47
C ASP A 462 11.24 -29.83 -19.68
N ILE A 463 10.72 -28.87 -20.45
CA ILE A 463 11.37 -28.32 -21.65
C ILE A 463 12.43 -27.29 -21.29
N SER A 464 12.18 -26.43 -20.31
CA SER A 464 13.08 -25.35 -19.92
C SER A 464 14.36 -25.90 -19.28
N SER A 465 15.51 -25.44 -19.76
CA SER A 465 16.81 -25.69 -19.15
C SER A 465 17.18 -24.67 -18.06
N MET A 466 16.32 -23.66 -17.85
CA MET A 466 16.46 -22.58 -16.88
C MET A 466 15.29 -22.62 -15.89
N PRO A 467 15.41 -22.00 -14.71
CA PRO A 467 14.26 -21.76 -13.84
C PRO A 467 13.15 -21.00 -14.58
N ILE A 468 11.89 -21.40 -14.36
CA ILE A 468 10.73 -20.69 -14.86
C ILE A 468 10.09 -19.90 -13.73
N VAL A 469 9.19 -18.96 -14.05
CA VAL A 469 8.54 -18.10 -13.08
C VAL A 469 7.02 -18.14 -13.21
N CYS A 470 6.31 -17.73 -12.16
CA CYS A 470 4.92 -17.31 -12.20
C CYS A 470 4.89 -15.88 -11.67
N SER A 471 4.85 -14.90 -12.57
CA SER A 471 4.99 -13.47 -12.23
C SER A 471 3.87 -12.95 -11.35
N HIS A 472 2.65 -13.55 -11.44
CA HIS A 472 1.45 -13.18 -10.70
C HIS A 472 0.49 -14.38 -10.59
N SER A 473 0.56 -15.14 -9.49
CA SER A 473 -0.25 -16.35 -9.25
C SER A 473 -0.51 -16.57 -7.77
N ASN A 474 -1.54 -17.37 -7.44
CA ASN A 474 -1.94 -17.65 -6.05
C ASN A 474 -2.06 -19.16 -5.78
N CYS A 475 -2.49 -19.53 -4.57
CA CYS A 475 -2.56 -20.91 -4.09
C CYS A 475 -3.96 -21.48 -4.30
N ARG A 476 -4.08 -22.57 -5.06
CA ARG A 476 -5.38 -23.25 -5.32
C ARG A 476 -5.99 -23.84 -4.05
N ALA A 477 -5.17 -24.24 -3.10
CA ALA A 477 -5.65 -24.76 -1.82
C ALA A 477 -6.48 -23.75 -1.02
N LEU A 478 -6.24 -22.44 -1.21
CA LEU A 478 -6.96 -21.36 -0.51
C LEU A 478 -8.09 -20.76 -1.37
N CYS A 479 -7.91 -20.72 -2.69
CA CYS A 479 -8.92 -20.28 -3.63
C CYS A 479 -8.92 -21.21 -4.85
N ASP A 480 -9.93 -22.09 -4.93
CA ASP A 480 -9.99 -23.18 -5.92
C ASP A 480 -10.44 -22.67 -7.29
N VAL A 481 -9.52 -22.03 -8.00
CA VAL A 481 -9.69 -21.60 -9.38
C VAL A 481 -8.54 -22.15 -10.25
N PRO A 482 -8.80 -22.49 -11.54
CA PRO A 482 -7.77 -23.08 -12.41
C PRO A 482 -6.51 -22.21 -12.60
N ARG A 483 -6.63 -20.90 -12.39
CA ARG A 483 -5.56 -19.91 -12.52
C ARG A 483 -4.53 -19.97 -11.40
N ASN A 484 -4.92 -20.51 -10.24
CA ASN A 484 -4.07 -20.71 -9.07
C ASN A 484 -3.29 -22.02 -9.16
N LEU A 485 -2.05 -22.03 -8.63
CA LEU A 485 -1.21 -23.20 -8.62
C LEU A 485 -1.64 -24.19 -7.52
N THR A 486 -1.58 -25.47 -7.85
CA THR A 486 -1.69 -26.55 -6.85
C THR A 486 -0.42 -26.63 -6.01
N ASP A 487 -0.51 -27.22 -4.82
CA ASP A 487 0.65 -27.46 -3.97
C ASP A 487 1.74 -28.29 -4.69
N ASP A 488 1.34 -29.23 -5.57
CA ASP A 488 2.29 -30.03 -6.34
C ASP A 488 2.99 -29.22 -7.43
N GLN A 489 2.29 -28.28 -8.10
CA GLN A 489 2.92 -27.34 -9.03
C GLN A 489 3.92 -26.44 -8.30
N MET A 490 3.55 -25.94 -7.13
CA MET A 490 4.43 -25.11 -6.31
C MET A 490 5.70 -25.87 -5.87
N ARG A 491 5.57 -27.10 -5.41
CA ARG A 491 6.74 -27.97 -5.09
C ARG A 491 7.62 -28.22 -6.30
N ALA A 492 7.00 -28.51 -7.46
CA ALA A 492 7.74 -28.76 -8.70
C ALA A 492 8.50 -27.50 -9.17
N LEU A 493 7.88 -26.32 -9.02
CA LEU A 493 8.52 -25.03 -9.36
C LEU A 493 9.74 -24.77 -8.45
N ALA A 494 9.59 -24.95 -7.15
CA ALA A 494 10.69 -24.78 -6.20
C ALA A 494 11.84 -25.76 -6.43
N LEU A 495 11.54 -27.04 -6.76
CA LEU A 495 12.57 -28.04 -7.09
C LEU A 495 13.39 -27.69 -8.35
N LYS A 496 12.92 -26.79 -9.18
CA LYS A 496 13.61 -26.27 -10.39
C LYS A 496 14.14 -24.84 -10.17
N ASP A 497 14.29 -24.40 -8.91
CA ASP A 497 14.76 -23.07 -8.52
C ASP A 497 13.92 -21.89 -9.04
N GLY A 498 12.68 -22.15 -9.48
CA GLY A 498 11.73 -21.14 -9.92
C GLY A 498 11.12 -20.33 -8.78
N VAL A 499 10.32 -19.33 -9.13
CA VAL A 499 9.62 -18.45 -8.16
C VAL A 499 8.16 -18.23 -8.55
N MET A 500 7.29 -18.10 -7.55
CA MET A 500 5.89 -17.67 -7.69
C MET A 500 5.66 -16.38 -6.92
N HIS A 501 5.05 -15.41 -7.57
CA HIS A 501 4.69 -14.14 -6.96
C HIS A 501 3.19 -14.05 -6.76
N ILE A 502 2.79 -13.63 -5.53
CA ILE A 502 1.39 -13.51 -5.13
C ILE A 502 0.74 -12.35 -5.88
N THR A 503 -0.40 -12.59 -6.52
CA THR A 503 -1.20 -11.56 -7.18
C THR A 503 -2.29 -11.01 -6.29
N LEU A 504 -2.67 -9.76 -6.52
CA LEU A 504 -3.68 -9.04 -5.74
C LEU A 504 -5.07 -9.00 -6.43
N TYR A 505 -5.31 -9.90 -7.40
CA TYR A 505 -6.63 -10.01 -7.99
C TYR A 505 -7.59 -10.72 -7.02
N HIS A 506 -8.69 -10.02 -6.70
CA HIS A 506 -9.72 -10.49 -5.78
C HIS A 506 -10.20 -11.93 -6.04
N GLY A 507 -10.53 -12.24 -7.30
CA GLY A 507 -11.06 -13.55 -7.70
C GLY A 507 -10.07 -14.72 -7.61
N PHE A 508 -8.79 -14.47 -7.28
CA PHE A 508 -7.77 -15.50 -7.04
C PHE A 508 -7.38 -15.61 -5.56
N LEU A 509 -7.89 -14.70 -4.73
CA LEU A 509 -7.64 -14.68 -3.29
C LEU A 509 -8.79 -15.31 -2.48
N ARG A 510 -10.04 -15.23 -2.97
CA ARG A 510 -11.22 -15.68 -2.24
C ARG A 510 -12.17 -16.48 -3.13
N ASN A 511 -12.83 -17.50 -2.53
CA ASN A 511 -13.89 -18.29 -3.20
C ASN A 511 -15.30 -17.71 -2.98
N ASP A 512 -15.45 -16.73 -2.11
CA ASP A 512 -16.73 -16.11 -1.76
C ASP A 512 -16.86 -14.70 -2.34
N ASP A 513 -18.03 -14.10 -2.22
CA ASP A 513 -18.34 -12.75 -2.73
C ASP A 513 -17.82 -11.62 -1.79
N GLY A 514 -17.06 -11.95 -0.74
CA GLY A 514 -16.46 -10.96 0.17
C GLY A 514 -15.31 -10.19 -0.48
N GLU A 515 -15.10 -8.94 -0.15
CA GLU A 515 -13.96 -8.16 -0.64
C GLU A 515 -12.64 -8.73 -0.10
N ALA A 516 -11.69 -9.00 -0.99
CA ALA A 516 -10.35 -9.41 -0.60
C ALA A 516 -9.58 -8.25 0.02
N ASN A 517 -8.70 -8.58 0.94
CA ASN A 517 -7.90 -7.61 1.66
C ASN A 517 -6.46 -8.12 1.87
N ILE A 518 -5.61 -7.26 2.41
CA ILE A 518 -4.20 -7.56 2.65
C ILE A 518 -3.97 -8.84 3.47
N LEU A 519 -4.89 -9.22 4.36
CA LEU A 519 -4.72 -10.46 5.17
C LEU A 519 -4.95 -11.71 4.32
N ASP A 520 -5.81 -11.65 3.31
CA ASP A 520 -5.99 -12.75 2.35
C ASP A 520 -4.71 -12.95 1.53
N ALA A 521 -4.10 -11.85 1.02
CA ALA A 521 -2.82 -11.92 0.31
C ALA A 521 -1.70 -12.49 1.21
N MET A 522 -1.65 -12.09 2.48
CA MET A 522 -0.70 -12.65 3.45
C MET A 522 -0.92 -14.15 3.68
N SER A 523 -2.17 -14.62 3.71
CA SER A 523 -2.47 -16.05 3.86
C SER A 523 -1.96 -16.85 2.67
N HIS A 524 -2.12 -16.34 1.44
CA HIS A 524 -1.56 -16.98 0.24
C HIS A 524 -0.03 -17.00 0.25
N LEU A 525 0.61 -15.91 0.68
CA LEU A 525 2.06 -15.85 0.80
C LEU A 525 2.58 -16.87 1.81
N GLU A 526 1.97 -16.94 3.01
CA GLU A 526 2.37 -17.86 4.07
C GLU A 526 2.18 -19.33 3.63
N HIS A 527 1.06 -19.66 2.96
CA HIS A 527 0.86 -20.99 2.39
C HIS A 527 1.91 -21.34 1.33
N ALA A 528 2.21 -20.38 0.43
CA ALA A 528 3.25 -20.59 -0.58
C ALA A 528 4.63 -20.80 0.05
N ILE A 529 4.98 -20.06 1.10
CA ILE A 529 6.22 -20.24 1.86
C ILE A 529 6.28 -21.64 2.51
N ASP A 530 5.17 -22.10 3.08
CA ASP A 530 5.09 -23.41 3.71
C ASP A 530 5.31 -24.56 2.70
N ILE A 531 4.88 -24.37 1.45
CA ILE A 531 5.00 -25.39 0.40
C ILE A 531 6.33 -25.31 -0.36
N MET A 532 6.80 -24.11 -0.68
CA MET A 532 7.94 -23.85 -1.58
C MET A 532 9.22 -23.47 -0.85
N GLY A 533 9.09 -22.92 0.36
CA GLY A 533 10.18 -22.24 1.05
C GLY A 533 10.29 -20.75 0.66
N ILE A 534 10.96 -20.00 1.55
CA ILE A 534 11.09 -18.53 1.47
C ILE A 534 11.83 -18.03 0.21
N ASP A 535 12.70 -18.86 -0.37
CA ASP A 535 13.54 -18.53 -1.53
C ASP A 535 12.79 -18.57 -2.87
N HIS A 536 11.50 -18.93 -2.86
CA HIS A 536 10.71 -19.20 -4.07
C HIS A 536 9.42 -18.37 -4.17
N VAL A 537 9.24 -17.36 -3.34
CA VAL A 537 8.01 -16.55 -3.29
C VAL A 537 8.28 -15.06 -3.36
N GLY A 538 7.27 -14.30 -3.79
CA GLY A 538 7.33 -12.83 -3.81
C GLY A 538 5.97 -12.19 -4.06
N LEU A 539 5.96 -10.93 -4.52
CA LEU A 539 4.78 -10.13 -4.83
C LEU A 539 4.80 -9.69 -6.30
N GLY A 540 3.71 -9.94 -7.02
CA GLY A 540 3.45 -9.46 -8.37
C GLY A 540 2.00 -9.00 -8.43
N THR A 541 1.78 -7.70 -8.32
CA THR A 541 0.50 -7.13 -7.88
C THR A 541 -0.64 -7.33 -8.87
N ASP A 542 -0.33 -7.37 -10.16
CA ASP A 542 -1.32 -7.34 -11.24
C ASP A 542 -2.13 -6.02 -11.23
N PHE A 543 -1.50 -4.95 -10.74
CA PHE A 543 -2.12 -3.63 -10.75
C PHE A 543 -2.47 -3.20 -12.17
N ASP A 544 -3.66 -2.63 -12.31
CA ASP A 544 -4.24 -2.22 -13.59
C ASP A 544 -4.67 -3.40 -14.49
N GLY A 545 -4.36 -4.66 -14.13
CA GLY A 545 -4.84 -5.90 -14.74
C GLY A 545 -5.86 -6.65 -13.86
N ASP A 546 -6.75 -5.92 -13.18
CA ASP A 546 -7.72 -6.36 -12.17
C ASP A 546 -7.14 -6.53 -10.75
N GLY A 547 -5.85 -6.32 -10.53
CA GLY A 547 -5.23 -6.30 -9.20
C GLY A 547 -5.60 -5.05 -8.39
N GLY A 548 -5.48 -5.17 -7.06
CA GLY A 548 -5.79 -4.11 -6.10
C GLY A 548 -6.87 -4.54 -5.11
N ILE A 549 -6.51 -4.58 -3.82
CA ILE A 549 -7.36 -5.07 -2.72
C ILE A 549 -7.33 -4.11 -1.55
N CYS A 550 -8.29 -4.24 -0.65
CA CYS A 550 -8.34 -3.42 0.57
C CYS A 550 -7.03 -3.54 1.39
N GLY A 551 -6.36 -2.42 1.63
CA GLY A 551 -5.06 -2.33 2.30
C GLY A 551 -3.84 -2.48 1.38
N LEU A 552 -4.04 -2.80 0.10
CA LEU A 552 -3.07 -2.82 -1.00
C LEU A 552 -3.80 -2.41 -2.30
N ALA A 553 -4.42 -1.23 -2.30
CA ALA A 553 -5.29 -0.78 -3.39
C ALA A 553 -4.50 -0.21 -4.59
N ASP A 554 -3.34 0.36 -4.38
CA ASP A 554 -2.44 0.88 -5.40
C ASP A 554 -0.97 0.88 -4.91
N ALA A 555 -0.05 1.28 -5.74
CA ALA A 555 1.38 1.25 -5.43
C ALA A 555 1.76 2.10 -4.21
N SER A 556 0.97 3.11 -3.81
CA SER A 556 1.24 3.91 -2.62
C SER A 556 1.00 3.14 -1.30
N GLU A 557 0.31 2.02 -1.36
CA GLU A 557 -0.02 1.20 -0.19
C GLU A 557 0.95 0.03 0.04
N LEU A 558 1.91 -0.18 -0.83
CA LEU A 558 2.80 -1.34 -0.79
C LEU A 558 3.67 -1.43 0.46
N ILE A 559 3.96 -0.32 1.15
CA ILE A 559 4.66 -0.37 2.44
C ILE A 559 3.84 -1.13 3.50
N ASN A 560 2.50 -1.20 3.38
CA ASN A 560 1.65 -1.96 4.28
C ASN A 560 1.96 -3.46 4.24
N PHE A 561 2.35 -3.98 3.07
CA PHE A 561 2.81 -5.37 2.93
C PHE A 561 4.04 -5.65 3.80
N THR A 562 5.05 -4.76 3.77
CA THR A 562 6.21 -4.86 4.66
C THR A 562 5.83 -4.76 6.13
N MET A 563 4.92 -3.86 6.48
CA MET A 563 4.44 -3.76 7.87
C MET A 563 3.76 -5.07 8.34
N GLN A 564 3.04 -5.76 7.45
CA GLN A 564 2.45 -7.06 7.76
C GLN A 564 3.52 -8.15 7.94
N LEU A 565 4.56 -8.17 7.13
CA LEU A 565 5.69 -9.09 7.28
C LEU A 565 6.43 -8.86 8.61
N LEU A 566 6.72 -7.61 8.96
CA LEU A 566 7.37 -7.25 10.24
C LEU A 566 6.51 -7.66 11.46
N ARG A 567 5.19 -7.45 11.42
CA ARG A 567 4.26 -7.88 12.48
C ARG A 567 4.23 -9.40 12.65
N ARG A 568 4.47 -10.15 11.58
CA ARG A 568 4.59 -11.63 11.55
C ARG A 568 6.01 -12.11 11.88
N ARG A 569 6.93 -11.18 12.18
CA ARG A 569 8.32 -11.43 12.60
C ARG A 569 9.18 -12.10 11.52
N TYR A 570 8.90 -11.85 10.24
CA TYR A 570 9.86 -12.17 9.19
C TYR A 570 11.15 -11.38 9.41
N SER A 571 12.29 -12.01 9.17
CA SER A 571 13.58 -11.34 9.25
C SER A 571 13.74 -10.31 8.10
N HIS A 572 14.63 -9.35 8.26
CA HIS A 572 14.91 -8.40 7.17
C HIS A 572 15.40 -9.09 5.90
N ASP A 573 16.19 -10.17 6.05
CA ASP A 573 16.66 -10.98 4.92
C ASP A 573 15.52 -11.72 4.22
N ASP A 574 14.53 -12.24 4.97
CA ASP A 574 13.34 -12.85 4.39
C ASP A 574 12.50 -11.81 3.60
N ILE A 575 12.34 -10.63 4.17
CA ILE A 575 11.59 -9.53 3.53
C ILE A 575 12.30 -9.07 2.25
N GLU A 576 13.64 -9.00 2.25
CA GLU A 576 14.43 -8.69 1.06
C GLU A 576 14.24 -9.74 -0.04
N ARG A 577 14.24 -11.04 0.32
CA ARG A 577 13.98 -12.13 -0.64
C ARG A 577 12.59 -11.99 -1.26
N ILE A 578 11.56 -11.80 -0.44
CA ILE A 578 10.16 -11.69 -0.90
C ILE A 578 9.98 -10.49 -1.84
N TRP A 579 10.58 -9.33 -1.53
CA TRP A 579 10.38 -8.10 -2.29
C TRP A 579 11.04 -8.10 -3.68
N GLY A 580 12.21 -8.67 -3.82
CA GLY A 580 12.90 -8.63 -5.11
C GLY A 580 14.05 -9.60 -5.20
N GLY A 581 14.62 -10.04 -4.06
CA GLY A 581 15.79 -10.91 -4.02
C GLY A 581 15.59 -12.21 -4.79
N ASN A 582 14.45 -12.87 -4.59
CA ASN A 582 14.13 -14.13 -5.27
C ASN A 582 13.96 -13.96 -6.78
N TRP A 583 13.26 -12.91 -7.23
CA TRP A 583 13.11 -12.61 -8.64
C TRP A 583 14.44 -12.27 -9.30
N MET A 584 15.22 -11.40 -8.69
CA MET A 584 16.54 -11.00 -9.20
C MET A 584 17.52 -12.16 -9.26
N ARG A 585 17.43 -13.13 -8.34
CA ARG A 585 18.19 -14.39 -8.38
C ARG A 585 17.89 -15.17 -9.65
N VAL A 586 16.61 -15.42 -9.94
CA VAL A 586 16.19 -16.14 -11.15
C VAL A 586 16.58 -15.36 -12.41
N MET A 587 16.33 -14.05 -12.42
CA MET A 587 16.71 -13.17 -13.53
C MET A 587 18.20 -13.22 -13.82
N ASN A 588 19.06 -13.15 -12.78
CA ASN A 588 20.52 -13.30 -12.94
C ASN A 588 20.91 -14.66 -13.50
N GLU A 589 20.28 -15.74 -13.04
CA GLU A 589 20.60 -17.09 -13.50
C GLU A 589 20.23 -17.27 -14.97
N VAL A 590 19.03 -16.84 -15.35
CA VAL A 590 18.55 -16.96 -16.74
C VAL A 590 19.39 -16.10 -17.68
N GLN A 591 19.66 -14.84 -17.32
CA GLN A 591 20.48 -13.94 -18.14
C GLN A 591 21.94 -14.35 -18.19
N GLY A 592 22.50 -14.84 -17.07
CA GLY A 592 23.91 -15.27 -17.01
C GLY A 592 24.23 -16.51 -17.83
N ARG A 593 23.22 -17.31 -18.19
CA ARG A 593 23.35 -18.49 -19.07
C ARG A 593 22.87 -18.21 -20.50
N GLY A 594 22.19 -17.10 -20.73
CA GLY A 594 21.80 -16.64 -22.07
C GLY A 594 23.01 -16.24 -22.89
N VAL A 595 22.84 -16.20 -24.23
CA VAL A 595 23.93 -15.89 -25.19
C VAL A 595 23.69 -14.56 -25.93
N LEU A 596 22.77 -13.69 -25.45
CA LEU A 596 22.54 -12.37 -26.03
C LEU A 596 23.26 -11.25 -25.28
#